data_ad9f66376d75ceaeb24fcf3f36263ee5
#
_entry.id   ad9f66376d75ceaeb24fcf3f36263ee5
#
_cell.length_a   1.000
_cell.length_b   1.000
_cell.length_c   1.000
_cell.angle_alpha   90.00
_cell.angle_beta   90.00
_cell.angle_gamma   90.00
#
_symmetry.space_group_name_H-M   'P 1'
#
loop_
_entity.id
_entity.type
_entity.pdbx_description
1 polymer ?
#
loop_
_entity_poly.entity_id
_entity_poly.type
_entity_poly.pdbx_seq_one_letter_code
_entity_poly.pdbx_strand_id
1 'polypeptide(L)'
;CSSLLLNDKLFNLVLNKVLQKKKYAFSKLQNMEKVVIGRTDRADFPALGIADIDIKIDTGAYTSSIHCNHIREEENVLLCTFLDPKHPEYNGKEMRFESYDITAVKSSNGEIQYRYVVQSNIRLFQKVYKISLTLSSREDMRFPVLIGRKFLTKKFIVDTELTDVSHAQKAL
;
A
#
# COMPACT_ATOMS: atom_id res chain seq x y z
N CYS A 1 -42.60 22.24 -34.65
CA CYS A 1 -42.66 22.44 -33.16
C CYS A 1 -42.43 21.16 -32.34
N SER A 2 -42.71 19.96 -32.86
CA SER A 2 -42.58 18.72 -32.06
C SER A 2 -41.13 18.18 -31.88
N SER A 3 -40.22 18.50 -32.79
CA SER A 3 -38.82 18.02 -32.73
C SER A 3 -37.96 18.73 -31.67
N LEU A 4 -38.23 20.02 -31.41
CA LEU A 4 -37.51 20.78 -30.36
C LEU A 4 -37.89 20.30 -28.96
N LEU A 5 -39.15 20.02 -28.71
CA LEU A 5 -39.65 19.52 -27.42
C LEU A 5 -39.12 18.10 -27.09
N LEU A 6 -38.84 17.28 -28.11
CA LEU A 6 -38.29 15.93 -27.93
C LEU A 6 -36.80 15.99 -27.55
N ASN A 7 -36.03 16.91 -28.15
CA ASN A 7 -34.63 17.14 -27.84
C ASN A 7 -34.43 17.67 -26.41
N ASP A 8 -35.29 18.58 -25.95
CA ASP A 8 -35.24 19.12 -24.58
C ASP A 8 -35.54 18.05 -23.53
N LYS A 9 -36.51 17.16 -23.79
CA LYS A 9 -36.81 16.03 -22.90
C LYS A 9 -35.64 15.04 -22.81
N LEU A 10 -35.02 14.72 -23.96
CA LEU A 10 -33.88 13.82 -24.02
C LEU A 10 -32.65 14.42 -23.32
N PHE A 11 -32.40 15.71 -23.59
CA PHE A 11 -31.33 16.46 -22.92
C PHE A 11 -31.49 16.47 -21.40
N ASN A 12 -32.71 16.79 -20.91
CA ASN A 12 -33.00 16.79 -19.47
C ASN A 12 -32.88 15.39 -18.83
N LEU A 13 -33.26 14.34 -19.56
CA LEU A 13 -33.11 12.96 -19.09
C LEU A 13 -31.65 12.56 -18.96
N VAL A 14 -30.80 12.91 -19.92
CA VAL A 14 -29.37 12.65 -19.91
C VAL A 14 -28.70 13.46 -18.79
N LEU A 15 -29.03 14.73 -18.67
CA LEU A 15 -28.50 15.61 -17.62
C LEU A 15 -28.84 15.08 -16.22
N ASN A 16 -30.08 14.66 -15.98
CA ASN A 16 -30.51 14.08 -14.73
C ASN A 16 -29.78 12.77 -14.41
N LYS A 17 -29.53 11.88 -15.38
CA LYS A 17 -28.75 10.67 -15.20
C LYS A 17 -27.30 10.97 -14.83
N VAL A 18 -26.68 11.98 -15.44
CA VAL A 18 -25.32 12.43 -15.12
C VAL A 18 -25.23 13.02 -13.70
N LEU A 19 -26.21 13.86 -13.33
CA LEU A 19 -26.29 14.44 -11.99
C LEU A 19 -26.53 13.38 -10.91
N GLN A 20 -27.38 12.40 -11.18
CA GLN A 20 -27.61 11.26 -10.29
C GLN A 20 -26.33 10.42 -10.09
N LYS A 21 -25.59 10.12 -11.18
CA LYS A 21 -24.31 9.42 -11.08
C LYS A 21 -23.26 10.21 -10.28
N LYS A 22 -23.20 11.54 -10.47
CA LYS A 22 -22.31 12.42 -9.68
C LYS A 22 -22.71 12.46 -8.21
N LYS A 23 -24.01 12.58 -7.89
CA LYS A 23 -24.51 12.53 -6.51
C LYS A 23 -24.19 11.20 -5.83
N TYR A 24 -24.40 10.08 -6.53
CA TYR A 24 -24.07 8.74 -6.02
C TYR A 24 -22.56 8.57 -5.79
N ALA A 25 -21.72 9.01 -6.72
CA ALA A 25 -20.28 8.99 -6.58
C ALA A 25 -19.80 9.86 -5.39
N PHE A 26 -20.40 11.05 -5.22
CA PHE A 26 -20.09 11.97 -4.11
C PHE A 26 -20.54 11.40 -2.76
N SER A 27 -21.75 10.81 -2.67
CA SER A 27 -22.22 10.16 -1.43
C SER A 27 -21.36 8.93 -1.06
N LYS A 28 -20.91 8.17 -2.06
CA LYS A 28 -19.99 7.05 -1.84
C LYS A 28 -18.61 7.51 -1.36
N LEU A 29 -18.14 8.68 -1.80
CA LEU A 29 -16.91 9.30 -1.32
C LEU A 29 -17.06 9.82 0.14
N GLN A 30 -18.22 10.35 0.50
CA GLN A 30 -18.50 10.80 1.89
C GLN A 30 -18.66 9.65 2.87
N ASN A 31 -19.13 8.47 2.44
CA ASN A 31 -19.32 7.30 3.31
C ASN A 31 -18.06 6.44 3.50
N MET A 32 -16.92 6.82 2.91
CA MET A 32 -15.64 6.19 3.20
C MET A 32 -14.92 7.03 4.27
N GLU A 33 -15.17 6.73 5.53
CA GLU A 33 -14.32 7.22 6.63
C GLU A 33 -12.88 6.75 6.37
N LYS A 34 -12.08 7.66 5.82
CA LYS A 34 -10.65 7.44 5.68
C LYS A 34 -9.99 7.68 7.03
N VAL A 35 -9.14 6.77 7.41
CA VAL A 35 -8.35 6.89 8.63
C VAL A 35 -7.16 7.81 8.38
N VAL A 36 -6.88 8.72 9.32
CA VAL A 36 -5.68 9.56 9.25
C VAL A 36 -4.48 8.73 9.70
N ILE A 37 -3.40 8.75 8.89
CA ILE A 37 -2.11 8.12 9.21
C ILE A 37 -0.99 9.16 9.11
N GLY A 38 0.03 9.05 9.95
CA GLY A 38 1.17 9.95 9.97
C GLY A 38 2.19 9.66 8.85
N ARG A 39 3.30 10.43 8.84
CA ARG A 39 4.43 10.21 7.92
C ARG A 39 5.23 8.94 8.20
N THR A 40 5.22 8.50 9.47
CA THR A 40 5.81 7.24 9.94
C THR A 40 4.86 6.58 10.93
N ASP A 41 4.96 5.27 11.07
CA ASP A 41 4.19 4.49 12.04
C ASP A 41 4.93 3.18 12.33
N ARG A 42 4.34 2.33 13.18
CA ARG A 42 4.80 0.96 13.43
C ARG A 42 3.70 -0.02 13.03
N ALA A 43 4.10 -1.14 12.44
CA ALA A 43 3.16 -2.13 11.92
C ALA A 43 3.62 -3.56 12.20
N ASP A 44 2.65 -4.48 12.18
CA ASP A 44 2.94 -5.91 12.19
C ASP A 44 2.70 -6.50 10.81
N PHE A 45 3.51 -7.49 10.43
CA PHE A 45 3.33 -8.33 9.26
C PHE A 45 3.14 -9.79 9.69
N PRO A 46 1.93 -10.20 10.09
CA PRO A 46 1.70 -11.51 10.72
C PRO A 46 2.13 -12.69 9.84
N ALA A 47 1.91 -12.60 8.52
CA ALA A 47 2.30 -13.63 7.58
C ALA A 47 3.82 -13.78 7.41
N LEU A 48 4.60 -12.75 7.79
CA LEU A 48 6.07 -12.75 7.71
C LEU A 48 6.70 -13.02 9.08
N GLY A 49 5.90 -13.09 10.15
CA GLY A 49 6.38 -13.25 11.52
C GLY A 49 7.14 -12.03 12.04
N ILE A 50 6.84 -10.84 11.50
CA ILE A 50 7.47 -9.56 11.89
C ILE A 50 6.44 -8.76 12.66
N ALA A 51 6.81 -8.27 13.85
CA ALA A 51 5.97 -7.46 14.70
C ALA A 51 6.64 -6.11 14.98
N ASP A 52 5.82 -5.08 15.14
CA ASP A 52 6.20 -3.76 15.64
C ASP A 52 7.37 -3.10 14.88
N ILE A 53 7.38 -3.25 13.55
CA ILE A 53 8.44 -2.72 12.70
C ILE A 53 8.14 -1.29 12.25
N ASP A 54 9.18 -0.45 12.19
CA ASP A 54 9.09 0.91 11.69
C ASP A 54 8.74 0.93 10.19
N ILE A 55 7.71 1.70 9.85
CA ILE A 55 7.28 1.92 8.48
C ILE A 55 7.31 3.41 8.13
N LYS A 56 7.65 3.74 6.89
CA LYS A 56 7.52 5.08 6.32
C LYS A 56 6.36 5.13 5.34
N ILE A 57 5.50 6.11 5.48
CA ILE A 57 4.44 6.40 4.53
C ILE A 57 5.04 7.21 3.38
N ASP A 58 5.12 6.60 2.20
CA ASP A 58 5.76 7.18 1.02
C ASP A 58 4.74 7.47 -0.09
N THR A 59 4.19 8.69 -0.06
CA THR A 59 3.24 9.16 -1.07
C THR A 59 3.88 9.40 -2.45
N GLY A 60 5.20 9.45 -2.54
CA GLY A 60 5.96 9.52 -3.79
C GLY A 60 6.09 8.17 -4.50
N ALA A 61 6.13 7.06 -3.74
CA ALA A 61 6.21 5.72 -4.30
C ALA A 61 4.82 5.17 -4.67
N TYR A 62 4.74 4.42 -5.78
CA TYR A 62 3.51 3.72 -6.15
C TYR A 62 3.35 2.40 -5.39
N THR A 63 4.40 1.57 -5.37
CA THR A 63 4.41 0.27 -4.70
C THR A 63 4.97 0.38 -3.28
N SER A 64 4.51 -0.49 -2.40
CA SER A 64 5.13 -0.68 -1.08
C SER A 64 6.34 -1.60 -1.24
N SER A 65 7.36 -1.42 -0.39
CA SER A 65 8.57 -2.25 -0.40
C SER A 65 8.97 -2.66 1.01
N ILE A 66 9.64 -3.79 1.10
CA ILE A 66 10.25 -4.28 2.34
C ILE A 66 11.71 -4.67 2.07
N HIS A 67 12.57 -4.34 3.03
CA HIS A 67 13.97 -4.74 2.98
C HIS A 67 14.12 -6.24 3.24
N CYS A 68 14.92 -6.89 2.40
CA CYS A 68 15.26 -8.30 2.59
C CYS A 68 16.63 -8.62 1.99
N ASN A 69 17.25 -9.64 2.54
CA ASN A 69 18.51 -10.20 2.12
C ASN A 69 18.33 -11.58 1.49
N HIS A 70 19.38 -12.07 0.82
CA HIS A 70 19.45 -13.42 0.27
C HIS A 70 18.27 -13.78 -0.64
N ILE A 71 17.83 -12.80 -1.47
CA ILE A 71 16.75 -13.02 -2.43
C ILE A 71 17.28 -13.93 -3.53
N ARG A 72 16.67 -15.10 -3.70
CA ARG A 72 16.99 -16.04 -4.76
C ARG A 72 15.78 -16.86 -5.18
N GLU A 73 15.80 -17.33 -6.39
CA GLU A 73 14.78 -18.23 -6.96
C GLU A 73 15.39 -19.60 -7.19
N GLU A 74 14.78 -20.63 -6.62
CA GLU A 74 15.18 -22.02 -6.75
C GLU A 74 13.94 -22.85 -7.10
N GLU A 75 13.97 -23.60 -8.20
CA GLU A 75 12.88 -24.49 -8.62
C GLU A 75 11.47 -23.82 -8.61
N ASN A 76 11.39 -22.58 -9.12
CA ASN A 76 10.18 -21.75 -9.13
C ASN A 76 9.66 -21.37 -7.72
N VAL A 77 10.49 -21.47 -6.70
CA VAL A 77 10.22 -21.00 -5.35
C VAL A 77 11.11 -19.80 -5.05
N LEU A 78 10.52 -18.69 -4.63
CA LEU A 78 11.26 -17.52 -4.19
C LEU A 78 11.63 -17.67 -2.71
N LEU A 79 12.92 -17.53 -2.42
CA LEU A 79 13.49 -17.61 -1.09
C LEU A 79 14.07 -16.25 -0.70
N CYS A 80 13.82 -15.78 0.50
CA CYS A 80 14.43 -14.57 1.03
C CYS A 80 14.43 -14.54 2.55
N THR A 81 15.31 -13.71 3.12
CA THR A 81 15.33 -13.40 4.55
C THR A 81 14.97 -11.94 4.74
N PHE A 82 13.97 -11.65 5.55
CA PHE A 82 13.54 -10.27 5.80
C PHE A 82 14.48 -9.57 6.76
N LEU A 83 14.66 -8.28 6.52
CA LEU A 83 15.47 -7.35 7.29
C LEU A 83 16.99 -7.60 7.15
N ASP A 84 17.77 -6.77 7.80
CA ASP A 84 19.22 -6.86 7.89
C ASP A 84 19.63 -7.50 9.23
N PRO A 85 20.71 -8.27 9.30
CA PRO A 85 21.24 -8.82 10.57
C PRO A 85 21.46 -7.79 11.67
N LYS A 86 21.65 -6.53 11.32
CA LYS A 86 21.80 -5.42 12.29
C LYS A 86 20.45 -4.91 12.81
N HIS A 87 19.33 -5.29 12.19
CA HIS A 87 18.00 -4.82 12.61
C HIS A 87 17.54 -5.58 13.87
N PRO A 88 16.98 -4.90 14.89
CA PRO A 88 16.53 -5.54 16.14
C PRO A 88 15.53 -6.69 15.92
N GLU A 89 14.65 -6.56 14.94
CA GLU A 89 13.62 -7.56 14.61
C GLU A 89 14.11 -8.64 13.61
N TYR A 90 15.39 -8.65 13.28
CA TYR A 90 15.95 -9.68 12.42
C TYR A 90 15.98 -11.03 13.14
N ASN A 91 15.38 -12.04 12.52
CA ASN A 91 15.30 -13.39 13.09
C ASN A 91 16.04 -14.46 12.27
N GLY A 92 16.67 -14.08 11.15
CA GLY A 92 17.41 -14.97 10.27
C GLY A 92 16.55 -16.04 9.57
N LYS A 93 15.23 -15.98 9.72
CA LYS A 93 14.32 -16.98 9.15
C LYS A 93 14.21 -16.80 7.62
N GLU A 94 14.54 -17.86 6.89
CA GLU A 94 14.28 -17.92 5.46
C GLU A 94 12.81 -18.17 5.19
N MET A 95 12.22 -17.29 4.39
CA MET A 95 10.82 -17.40 3.95
C MET A 95 10.76 -17.94 2.52
N ARG A 96 9.74 -18.77 2.27
CA ARG A 96 9.49 -19.43 0.99
C ARG A 96 8.17 -18.95 0.40
N PHE A 97 8.19 -18.54 -0.87
CA PHE A 97 7.00 -18.10 -1.61
C PHE A 97 6.87 -18.92 -2.89
N GLU A 98 5.84 -19.74 -2.96
CA GLU A 98 5.48 -20.52 -4.15
C GLU A 98 4.72 -19.66 -5.19
N SER A 99 4.18 -18.52 -4.76
CA SER A 99 3.48 -17.56 -5.61
C SER A 99 4.09 -16.18 -5.42
N TYR A 100 4.63 -15.61 -6.49
CA TYR A 100 5.22 -14.28 -6.53
C TYR A 100 5.10 -13.72 -7.95
N ASP A 101 5.25 -12.42 -8.06
CA ASP A 101 5.28 -11.69 -9.33
C ASP A 101 6.62 -10.96 -9.50
N ILE A 102 6.90 -10.48 -10.71
CA ILE A 102 8.02 -9.58 -10.98
C ILE A 102 7.46 -8.28 -11.53
N THR A 103 7.93 -7.15 -11.02
CA THR A 103 7.52 -5.83 -11.48
C THR A 103 8.72 -4.94 -11.77
N ALA A 104 8.58 -4.09 -12.80
CA ALA A 104 9.55 -3.04 -13.07
C ALA A 104 9.27 -1.85 -12.13
N VAL A 105 10.27 -1.42 -11.37
CA VAL A 105 10.23 -0.26 -10.49
C VAL A 105 11.21 0.79 -11.02
N LYS A 106 10.70 1.96 -11.35
CA LYS A 106 11.54 3.10 -11.73
C LYS A 106 12.00 3.83 -10.48
N SER A 107 13.30 3.94 -10.29
CA SER A 107 13.90 4.69 -9.19
C SER A 107 13.83 6.21 -9.42
N SER A 108 14.12 7.01 -8.41
CA SER A 108 14.11 8.49 -8.49
C SER A 108 15.16 9.04 -9.46
N ASN A 109 16.25 8.32 -9.70
CA ASN A 109 17.29 8.65 -10.70
C ASN A 109 16.96 8.15 -12.11
N GLY A 110 15.78 7.53 -12.32
CA GLY A 110 15.30 7.10 -13.63
C GLY A 110 15.66 5.69 -14.04
N GLU A 111 16.46 4.97 -13.26
CA GLU A 111 16.81 3.58 -13.51
C GLU A 111 15.63 2.65 -13.29
N ILE A 112 15.48 1.65 -14.17
CA ILE A 112 14.47 0.61 -14.05
C ILE A 112 15.12 -0.62 -13.40
N GLN A 113 14.55 -1.06 -12.29
CA GLN A 113 14.93 -2.31 -11.60
C GLN A 113 13.76 -3.27 -11.61
N TYR A 114 14.00 -4.53 -11.94
CA TYR A 114 13.02 -5.60 -11.77
C TYR A 114 13.10 -6.12 -10.35
N ARG A 115 11.94 -6.20 -9.68
CA ARG A 115 11.85 -6.66 -8.29
C ARG A 115 10.78 -7.71 -8.15
N TYR A 116 11.03 -8.70 -7.32
CA TYR A 116 10.03 -9.66 -6.90
C TYR A 116 8.94 -8.99 -6.05
N VAL A 117 7.72 -9.47 -6.21
CA VAL A 117 6.54 -8.99 -5.48
C VAL A 117 5.91 -10.17 -4.77
N VAL A 118 5.73 -10.05 -3.47
CA VAL A 118 5.02 -11.04 -2.65
C VAL A 118 3.75 -10.46 -2.06
N GLN A 119 2.75 -11.30 -1.86
CA GLN A 119 1.53 -10.94 -1.17
C GLN A 119 1.68 -11.22 0.33
N SER A 120 1.24 -10.27 1.17
CA SER A 120 1.30 -10.39 2.61
C SER A 120 0.11 -9.70 3.28
N ASN A 121 0.13 -9.68 4.60
CA ASN A 121 -0.82 -8.95 5.43
C ASN A 121 -0.07 -7.95 6.31
N ILE A 122 -0.63 -6.76 6.45
CA ILE A 122 -0.15 -5.72 7.37
C ILE A 122 -1.25 -5.40 8.37
N ARG A 123 -0.90 -5.27 9.64
CA ARG A 123 -1.81 -4.81 10.70
C ARG A 123 -1.51 -3.35 11.02
N LEU A 124 -2.54 -2.50 10.85
CA LEU A 124 -2.57 -1.08 11.20
C LEU A 124 -3.92 -0.74 11.83
N PHE A 125 -3.97 0.13 12.82
CA PHE A 125 -5.21 0.54 13.50
C PHE A 125 -6.04 -0.68 13.95
N GLN A 126 -5.39 -1.72 14.48
CA GLN A 126 -5.98 -3.00 14.91
C GLN A 126 -6.71 -3.78 13.79
N LYS A 127 -6.58 -3.33 12.53
CA LYS A 127 -7.16 -4.00 11.35
C LYS A 127 -6.07 -4.65 10.50
N VAL A 128 -6.38 -5.80 9.93
CA VAL A 128 -5.49 -6.51 9.01
C VAL A 128 -5.90 -6.21 7.58
N TYR A 129 -4.93 -5.78 6.79
CA TYR A 129 -5.10 -5.44 5.37
C TYR A 129 -4.20 -6.33 4.52
N LYS A 130 -4.68 -6.69 3.32
CA LYS A 130 -3.81 -7.30 2.30
C LYS A 130 -2.90 -6.25 1.71
N ILE A 131 -1.63 -6.60 1.49
CA ILE A 131 -0.61 -5.73 0.91
C ILE A 131 0.27 -6.51 -0.05
N SER A 132 0.65 -5.87 -1.17
CA SER A 132 1.68 -6.38 -2.07
C SER A 132 2.99 -5.65 -1.75
N LEU A 133 4.06 -6.40 -1.53
CA LEU A 133 5.38 -5.88 -1.16
C LEU A 133 6.40 -6.22 -2.24
N THR A 134 7.09 -5.21 -2.77
CA THR A 134 8.29 -5.44 -3.58
C THR A 134 9.46 -5.73 -2.65
N LEU A 135 10.25 -6.73 -2.98
CA LEU A 135 11.46 -7.08 -2.24
C LEU A 135 12.62 -6.16 -2.66
N SER A 136 13.36 -5.64 -1.70
CA SER A 136 14.45 -4.69 -1.92
C SER A 136 15.65 -5.03 -1.04
N SER A 137 16.83 -5.19 -1.65
CA SER A 137 18.09 -5.48 -0.95
C SER A 137 18.91 -4.23 -0.60
N ARG A 138 18.26 -3.09 -0.38
CA ARG A 138 18.96 -1.84 -0.02
C ARG A 138 19.35 -1.85 1.45
N GLU A 139 20.63 -2.01 1.73
CA GLU A 139 21.19 -2.05 3.09
C GLU A 139 21.10 -0.72 3.84
N ASP A 140 21.07 0.42 3.13
CA ASP A 140 21.10 1.76 3.72
C ASP A 140 19.70 2.38 3.94
N MET A 141 18.65 1.59 3.97
CA MET A 141 17.30 2.12 4.17
C MET A 141 17.07 2.44 5.65
N ARG A 142 16.94 3.73 5.98
CA ARG A 142 16.54 4.20 7.33
C ARG A 142 15.26 3.52 7.83
N PHE A 143 14.32 3.23 6.94
CA PHE A 143 13.08 2.52 7.24
C PHE A 143 13.05 1.21 6.46
N PRO A 144 12.91 0.07 7.13
CA PRO A 144 12.92 -1.23 6.45
C PRO A 144 11.68 -1.45 5.59
N VAL A 145 10.62 -0.70 5.83
CA VAL A 145 9.37 -0.81 5.06
C VAL A 145 8.92 0.57 4.58
N LEU A 146 8.60 0.67 3.28
CA LEU A 146 7.95 1.84 2.68
C LEU A 146 6.53 1.46 2.24
N ILE A 147 5.56 2.29 2.62
CA ILE A 147 4.14 2.09 2.27
C ILE A 147 3.75 3.04 1.15
N GLY A 148 3.58 2.49 -0.04
CA GLY A 148 3.28 3.24 -1.26
C GLY A 148 1.80 3.52 -1.49
N ARG A 149 1.52 4.40 -2.48
CA ARG A 149 0.16 4.87 -2.81
C ARG A 149 -0.84 3.76 -3.14
N LYS A 150 -0.41 2.66 -3.78
CA LYS A 150 -1.28 1.54 -4.11
C LYS A 150 -1.99 0.99 -2.87
N PHE A 151 -1.29 0.94 -1.73
CA PHE A 151 -1.87 0.51 -0.46
C PHE A 151 -2.71 1.62 0.19
N LEU A 152 -2.22 2.86 0.19
CA LEU A 152 -2.84 4.00 0.89
C LEU A 152 -4.17 4.44 0.25
N THR A 153 -4.27 4.34 -1.08
CA THR A 153 -5.42 4.83 -1.86
C THR A 153 -6.74 4.25 -1.34
N LYS A 154 -7.72 5.13 -1.15
CA LYS A 154 -9.07 4.86 -0.65
C LYS A 154 -9.15 4.44 0.82
N LYS A 155 -8.04 4.26 1.53
CA LYS A 155 -8.00 3.82 2.94
C LYS A 155 -7.59 4.93 3.88
N PHE A 156 -6.55 5.71 3.51
CA PHE A 156 -5.89 6.64 4.41
C PHE A 156 -5.82 8.06 3.85
N ILE A 157 -5.82 9.03 4.76
CA ILE A 157 -5.37 10.41 4.55
C ILE A 157 -4.03 10.53 5.26
N VAL A 158 -3.02 11.03 4.57
CA VAL A 158 -1.67 11.19 5.14
C VAL A 158 -1.52 12.61 5.68
N ASP A 159 -1.30 12.70 6.98
CA ASP A 159 -0.92 13.92 7.66
C ASP A 159 0.57 13.86 8.00
N THR A 160 1.36 14.75 7.38
CA THR A 160 2.82 14.74 7.49
C THR A 160 3.35 15.30 8.82
N GLU A 161 2.51 15.93 9.63
CA GLU A 161 2.88 16.37 10.97
C GLU A 161 2.85 15.21 11.97
N LEU A 162 2.02 14.19 11.72
CA LEU A 162 1.78 13.09 12.64
C LEU A 162 2.80 11.95 12.47
N THR A 163 3.05 11.23 13.57
CA THR A 163 3.81 9.97 13.63
C THR A 163 3.11 9.00 14.59
N ASP A 164 3.29 7.70 14.36
CA ASP A 164 2.90 6.62 15.28
C ASP A 164 1.40 6.59 15.66
N VAL A 165 0.53 7.07 14.76
CA VAL A 165 -0.92 7.21 15.04
C VAL A 165 -1.59 5.85 15.23
N SER A 166 -1.22 4.86 14.41
CA SER A 166 -1.72 3.50 14.54
C SER A 166 -1.13 2.80 15.77
N HIS A 167 0.16 3.01 16.02
CA HIS A 167 0.86 2.41 17.15
C HIS A 167 0.29 2.92 18.48
N ALA A 168 0.04 4.21 18.61
CA ALA A 168 -0.57 4.80 19.81
C ALA A 168 -1.93 4.18 20.16
N GLN A 169 -2.69 3.72 19.17
CA GLN A 169 -3.98 3.05 19.39
C GLN A 169 -3.86 1.58 19.85
N LYS A 170 -2.66 0.97 19.77
CA LYS A 170 -2.44 -0.39 20.33
C LYS A 170 -2.39 -0.38 21.86
N ALA A 171 -2.02 0.77 22.45
CA ALA A 171 -1.84 0.92 23.90
C ALA A 171 -3.15 1.26 24.65
N LEU A 172 -4.25 1.45 23.93
CA LEU A 172 -5.59 1.69 24.46
C LEU A 172 -6.44 0.43 24.37
#